data_95e3efb59c1c044833fc091eaf83cbfa
#
_entry.id   95e3efb59c1c044833fc091eaf83cbfa
#
_cell.length_a   1.000
_cell.length_b   1.000
_cell.length_c   1.000
_cell.angle_alpha   90.00
_cell.angle_beta   90.00
_cell.angle_gamma   90.00
#
_symmetry.space_group_name_H-M   'P 1'
#
loop_
_entity.id
_entity.type
_entity.pdbx_description
1 polymer ?
#
loop_
_entity_poly.entity_id
_entity_poly.type
_entity_poly.pdbx_seq_one_letter_code
_entity_poly.pdbx_strand_id
1 'polypeptide(L)'
;MGRKKFSEHEIAIIRKLLGSKMSSKRGQQKMIRHTLRTVFEFNISDFNIQGKAFGPNDLDECVRRGRIQILDDATLEAMKIRHAEKKQHDEALRQAEAIANGEAIDWQEVLKEWNEYYSQENNE
;
A
#
# COMPACT_ATOMS: atom_id res chain seq x y z
N MET A 1 11.71 5.84 -14.96
CA MET A 1 11.15 5.02 -13.90
C MET A 1 9.90 4.31 -14.37
N GLY A 2 9.76 3.04 -13.99
CA GLY A 2 8.59 2.27 -14.35
C GLY A 2 7.32 2.78 -13.65
N ARG A 3 6.19 2.48 -14.26
CA ARG A 3 4.90 2.77 -13.65
C ARG A 3 4.67 1.84 -12.46
N LYS A 4 4.03 2.33 -11.40
CA LYS A 4 3.60 1.47 -10.30
C LYS A 4 2.46 0.57 -10.78
N LYS A 5 2.50 -0.70 -10.36
CA LYS A 5 1.53 -1.71 -10.80
C LYS A 5 0.89 -2.38 -9.59
N PHE A 6 -0.43 -2.43 -9.60
CA PHE A 6 -1.21 -3.00 -8.50
C PHE A 6 -2.38 -3.79 -9.05
N SER A 7 -2.90 -4.74 -8.25
CA SER A 7 -4.16 -5.41 -8.58
C SER A 7 -5.35 -4.50 -8.24
N GLU A 8 -6.52 -4.85 -8.74
CA GLU A 8 -7.75 -4.13 -8.37
C GLU A 8 -7.98 -4.17 -6.87
N HIS A 9 -7.73 -5.32 -6.26
CA HIS A 9 -7.88 -5.49 -4.81
C HIS A 9 -6.92 -4.57 -4.04
N GLU A 10 -5.67 -4.49 -4.47
CA GLU A 10 -4.68 -3.60 -3.86
C GLU A 10 -5.08 -2.14 -3.99
N ILE A 11 -5.53 -1.74 -5.17
CA ILE A 11 -5.97 -0.36 -5.42
C ILE A 11 -7.17 -0.01 -4.52
N ALA A 12 -8.10 -0.94 -4.32
CA ALA A 12 -9.24 -0.70 -3.44
C ALA A 12 -8.79 -0.45 -2.00
N ILE A 13 -7.80 -1.22 -1.51
CA ILE A 13 -7.26 -1.04 -0.17
C ILE A 13 -6.51 0.30 -0.05
N ILE A 14 -5.68 0.63 -1.04
CA ILE A 14 -4.95 1.90 -1.07
C ILE A 14 -5.93 3.07 -1.04
N ARG A 15 -7.01 2.99 -1.82
CA ARG A 15 -8.03 4.04 -1.84
C ARG A 15 -8.66 4.23 -0.45
N LYS A 16 -9.00 3.15 0.22
CA LYS A 16 -9.55 3.21 1.58
C LYS A 16 -8.56 3.80 2.58
N LEU A 17 -7.30 3.40 2.47
CA LEU A 17 -6.24 3.93 3.35
C LEU A 17 -6.06 5.44 3.16
N LEU A 18 -6.07 5.91 1.93
CA LEU A 18 -5.97 7.33 1.65
C LEU A 18 -7.17 8.10 2.20
N GLY A 19 -8.37 7.54 2.08
CA GLY A 19 -9.56 8.13 2.66
C GLY A 19 -9.50 8.21 4.17
N SER A 20 -9.06 7.15 4.83
CA SER A 20 -8.88 7.12 6.28
C SER A 20 -7.83 8.12 6.74
N LYS A 21 -6.73 8.24 5.99
CA LYS A 21 -5.67 9.20 6.29
C LYS A 21 -6.21 10.64 6.30
N MET A 22 -7.07 10.98 5.35
CA MET A 22 -7.63 12.32 5.23
C MET A 22 -8.50 12.71 6.43
N SER A 23 -9.11 11.74 7.09
CA SER A 23 -10.02 11.98 8.23
C SER A 23 -9.41 11.63 9.57
N SER A 24 -8.14 11.19 9.62
CA SER A 24 -7.50 10.67 10.81
C SER A 24 -6.66 11.71 11.54
N LYS A 25 -6.41 11.45 12.82
CA LYS A 25 -5.47 12.24 13.61
C LYS A 25 -4.05 12.02 13.12
N ARG A 26 -3.15 12.95 13.44
CA ARG A 26 -1.78 12.98 12.94
C ARG A 26 -1.00 11.68 13.17
N GLY A 27 -1.11 11.09 14.34
CA GLY A 27 -0.43 9.83 14.64
C GLY A 27 -0.89 8.69 13.76
N GLN A 28 -2.19 8.62 13.52
CA GLN A 28 -2.80 7.62 12.67
C GLN A 28 -2.39 7.81 11.20
N GLN A 29 -2.27 9.04 10.75
CA GLN A 29 -1.80 9.36 9.40
C GLN A 29 -0.40 8.79 9.15
N LYS A 30 0.47 8.89 10.15
CA LYS A 30 1.82 8.35 10.06
C LYS A 30 1.81 6.84 9.89
N MET A 31 0.97 6.15 10.63
CA MET A 31 0.84 4.69 10.55
C MET A 31 0.27 4.26 9.20
N ILE A 32 -0.70 5.00 8.67
CA ILE A 32 -1.26 4.72 7.34
C ILE A 32 -0.20 4.91 6.26
N ARG A 33 0.60 5.97 6.33
CA ARG A 33 1.70 6.18 5.40
C ARG A 33 2.71 5.05 5.45
N HIS A 34 3.02 4.58 6.66
CA HIS A 34 3.92 3.46 6.85
C HIS A 34 3.36 2.18 6.21
N THR A 35 2.07 1.94 6.37
CA THR A 35 1.38 0.80 5.75
C THR A 35 1.50 0.85 4.23
N LEU A 36 1.23 2.01 3.64
CA LEU A 36 1.33 2.19 2.20
C LEU A 36 2.74 1.90 1.69
N ARG A 37 3.76 2.39 2.38
CA ARG A 37 5.14 2.16 1.96
C ARG A 37 5.58 0.72 2.13
N THR A 38 5.21 0.11 3.25
CA THR A 38 5.69 -1.24 3.59
C THR A 38 4.99 -2.32 2.77
N VAL A 39 3.68 -2.29 2.71
CA VAL A 39 2.90 -3.35 2.07
C VAL A 39 2.80 -3.15 0.56
N PHE A 40 2.63 -1.91 0.12
CA PHE A 40 2.35 -1.61 -1.29
C PHE A 40 3.53 -0.94 -2.00
N GLU A 41 4.61 -0.65 -1.30
CA GLU A 41 5.72 0.14 -1.84
C GLU A 41 5.21 1.44 -2.45
N PHE A 42 4.16 2.00 -1.85
CA PHE A 42 3.50 3.21 -2.32
C PHE A 42 3.98 4.41 -1.49
N ASN A 43 4.78 5.25 -2.11
CA ASN A 43 5.28 6.46 -1.47
C ASN A 43 4.50 7.65 -2.02
N ILE A 44 3.68 8.26 -1.17
CA ILE A 44 2.83 9.38 -1.55
C ILE A 44 3.65 10.51 -2.20
N SER A 45 4.86 10.78 -1.69
CA SER A 45 5.69 11.87 -2.21
C SER A 45 6.10 11.68 -3.67
N ASP A 46 6.12 10.45 -4.16
CA ASP A 46 6.43 10.18 -5.57
C ASP A 46 5.33 10.66 -6.52
N PHE A 47 4.11 10.82 -6.01
CA PHE A 47 2.93 11.19 -6.80
C PHE A 47 2.41 12.59 -6.45
N ASN A 48 2.80 13.13 -5.31
CA ASN A 48 2.29 14.40 -4.82
C ASN A 48 3.24 15.54 -5.19
N ILE A 49 3.06 16.07 -6.38
CA ILE A 49 3.95 17.08 -6.94
C ILE A 49 3.71 18.46 -6.35
N GLN A 50 2.49 18.74 -5.85
CA GLN A 50 2.09 20.08 -5.45
C GLN A 50 2.06 20.32 -3.95
N GLY A 51 2.51 19.36 -3.15
CA GLY A 51 2.52 19.51 -1.70
C GLY A 51 1.15 19.47 -1.03
N LYS A 52 0.10 19.18 -1.78
CA LYS A 52 -1.26 19.06 -1.24
C LYS A 52 -1.45 17.67 -0.61
N ALA A 53 -2.44 17.54 0.25
CA ALA A 53 -2.81 16.24 0.79
C ALA A 53 -3.22 15.32 -0.36
N PHE A 54 -2.65 14.12 -0.39
CA PHE A 54 -2.94 13.13 -1.43
C PHE A 54 -4.10 12.25 -0.96
N GLY A 55 -5.22 12.33 -1.64
CA GLY A 55 -6.43 11.60 -1.29
C GLY A 55 -6.86 10.59 -2.36
N PRO A 56 -8.02 9.94 -2.15
CA PRO A 56 -8.51 8.94 -3.11
C PRO A 56 -8.70 9.47 -4.53
N ASN A 57 -9.12 10.72 -4.67
CA ASN A 57 -9.30 11.33 -6.00
C ASN A 57 -7.98 11.48 -6.73
N ASP A 58 -6.91 11.76 -6.01
CA ASP A 58 -5.57 11.88 -6.59
C ASP A 58 -5.06 10.52 -7.05
N LEU A 59 -5.39 9.45 -6.35
CA LEU A 59 -5.09 8.10 -6.77
C LEU A 59 -5.77 7.78 -8.10
N ASP A 60 -7.06 8.08 -8.20
CA ASP A 60 -7.82 7.85 -9.42
C ASP A 60 -7.25 8.65 -10.60
N GLU A 61 -6.80 9.86 -10.35
CA GLU A 61 -6.14 10.69 -11.36
C GLU A 61 -4.84 10.06 -11.84
N CYS A 62 -4.04 9.50 -10.93
CA CYS A 62 -2.80 8.81 -11.29
C CYS A 62 -3.07 7.59 -12.16
N VAL A 63 -4.13 6.84 -11.87
CA VAL A 63 -4.54 5.69 -12.69
C VAL A 63 -4.95 6.17 -14.07
N ARG A 64 -5.75 7.21 -14.14
CA ARG A 64 -6.25 7.77 -15.40
C ARG A 64 -5.11 8.28 -16.28
N ARG A 65 -4.09 8.87 -15.68
CA ARG A 65 -2.93 9.40 -16.40
C ARG A 65 -1.87 8.36 -16.71
N GLY A 66 -2.09 7.12 -16.30
CA GLY A 66 -1.15 6.03 -16.56
C GLY A 66 0.08 6.00 -15.67
N ARG A 67 0.12 6.78 -14.60
CA ARG A 67 1.21 6.74 -13.62
C ARG A 67 1.12 5.50 -12.73
N ILE A 68 -0.08 4.99 -12.57
CA ILE A 68 -0.38 3.75 -11.86
C ILE A 68 -1.16 2.85 -12.81
N GLN A 69 -0.72 1.59 -12.93
CA GLN A 69 -1.36 0.60 -13.80
C GLN A 69 -2.02 -0.47 -12.95
N ILE A 70 -3.25 -0.84 -13.31
CA ILE A 70 -3.98 -1.91 -12.64
C ILE A 70 -3.84 -3.17 -13.48
N LEU A 71 -3.35 -4.24 -12.87
CA LEU A 71 -3.15 -5.54 -13.53
C LEU A 71 -3.85 -6.63 -12.72
N ASP A 72 -4.11 -7.76 -13.36
CA ASP A 72 -4.64 -8.91 -12.62
C ASP A 72 -3.53 -9.60 -11.81
N ASP A 73 -3.93 -10.39 -10.83
CA ASP A 73 -2.99 -11.05 -9.92
C ASP A 73 -2.04 -11.99 -10.64
N ALA A 74 -2.52 -12.73 -11.63
CA ALA A 74 -1.70 -13.66 -12.38
C ALA A 74 -0.57 -12.94 -13.13
N THR A 75 -0.89 -11.79 -13.72
CA THR A 75 0.11 -10.96 -14.43
C THR A 75 1.15 -10.43 -13.45
N LEU A 76 0.71 -9.95 -12.29
CA LEU A 76 1.62 -9.43 -11.27
C LEU A 76 2.57 -10.51 -10.76
N GLU A 77 2.08 -11.71 -10.54
CA GLU A 77 2.91 -12.85 -10.12
C GLU A 77 3.92 -13.22 -11.21
N ALA A 78 3.47 -13.27 -12.45
CA ALA A 78 4.34 -13.62 -13.57
C ALA A 78 5.47 -12.61 -13.75
N MET A 79 5.22 -11.34 -13.44
CA MET A 79 6.22 -10.28 -13.52
C MET A 79 7.13 -10.21 -12.29
N LYS A 80 6.87 -11.01 -11.26
CA LYS A 80 7.63 -11.04 -10.02
C LYS A 80 7.78 -9.65 -9.39
N ILE A 81 6.71 -8.89 -9.38
CA ILE A 81 6.71 -7.53 -8.84
C ILE A 81 6.75 -7.54 -7.31
N ARG A 82 6.19 -8.57 -6.69
CA ARG A 82 6.19 -8.73 -5.24
C ARG A 82 7.27 -9.70 -4.81
N HIS A 83 8.03 -9.34 -3.80
CA HIS A 83 9.16 -10.13 -3.29
C HIS A 83 8.75 -11.10 -2.19
N ALA A 84 7.75 -10.74 -1.38
CA ALA A 84 7.27 -11.61 -0.30
C ALA A 84 6.52 -12.82 -0.86
N GLU A 85 6.54 -13.93 -0.14
CA GLU A 85 5.72 -15.08 -0.50
C GLU A 85 4.25 -14.68 -0.55
N LYS A 86 3.51 -15.26 -1.50
CA LYS A 86 2.12 -14.89 -1.72
C LYS A 86 1.28 -15.00 -0.45
N LYS A 87 1.42 -16.08 0.31
CA LYS A 87 0.65 -16.29 1.54
C LYS A 87 0.90 -15.17 2.55
N GLN A 88 2.17 -14.79 2.73
CA GLN A 88 2.54 -13.72 3.66
C GLN A 88 2.05 -12.37 3.16
N HIS A 89 2.13 -12.15 1.85
CA HIS A 89 1.65 -10.91 1.26
C HIS A 89 0.12 -10.81 1.37
N ASP A 90 -0.61 -11.90 1.16
CA ASP A 90 -2.06 -11.93 1.31
C ASP A 90 -2.46 -11.60 2.75
N GLU A 91 -1.72 -12.10 3.73
CA GLU A 91 -1.95 -11.76 5.15
C GLU A 91 -1.71 -10.27 5.40
N ALA A 92 -0.64 -9.72 4.85
CA ALA A 92 -0.34 -8.30 4.97
C ALA A 92 -1.43 -7.44 4.33
N LEU A 93 -1.96 -7.86 3.19
CA LEU A 93 -3.08 -7.18 2.54
C LEU A 93 -4.32 -7.18 3.43
N ARG A 94 -4.61 -8.29 4.06
CA ARG A 94 -5.76 -8.40 4.97
C ARG A 94 -5.59 -7.49 6.18
N GLN A 95 -4.38 -7.42 6.74
CA GLN A 95 -4.07 -6.50 7.84
C GLN A 95 -4.21 -5.05 7.40
N ALA A 96 -3.72 -4.71 6.21
CA ALA A 96 -3.86 -3.36 5.66
C ALA A 96 -5.33 -2.99 5.44
N GLU A 97 -6.14 -3.92 4.99
CA GLU A 97 -7.58 -3.70 4.82
C GLU A 97 -8.26 -3.45 6.18
N ALA A 98 -7.89 -4.21 7.20
CA ALA A 98 -8.41 -4.01 8.55
C ALA A 98 -8.07 -2.60 9.07
N ILE A 99 -6.84 -2.15 8.82
CA ILE A 99 -6.41 -0.80 9.17
C ILE A 99 -7.25 0.24 8.41
N ALA A 100 -7.48 0.02 7.14
CA ALA A 100 -8.29 0.92 6.30
C ALA A 100 -9.73 1.01 6.80
N ASN A 101 -10.24 -0.06 7.38
CA ASN A 101 -11.60 -0.12 7.92
C ASN A 101 -11.68 0.42 9.35
N GLY A 102 -10.57 0.85 9.93
CA GLY A 102 -10.54 1.41 11.28
C GLY A 102 -10.58 0.39 12.40
N GLU A 103 -10.26 -0.87 12.12
CA GLU A 103 -10.25 -1.91 13.15
C GLU A 103 -9.06 -1.74 14.09
N ALA A 104 -9.25 -2.10 15.36
CA ALA A 104 -8.19 -2.05 16.35
C ALA A 104 -7.12 -3.09 16.02
N ILE A 105 -5.86 -2.67 15.97
CA ILE A 105 -4.74 -3.52 15.58
C ILE A 105 -3.58 -3.32 16.54
N ASP A 106 -2.93 -4.43 16.89
CA ASP A 106 -1.67 -4.39 17.62
C ASP A 106 -0.55 -4.05 16.61
N TRP A 107 -0.26 -2.77 16.52
CA TRP A 107 0.73 -2.26 15.57
C TRP A 107 2.12 -2.86 15.78
N GLN A 108 2.50 -3.12 17.03
CA GLN A 108 3.83 -3.66 17.30
C GLN A 108 3.98 -5.05 16.72
N GLU A 109 2.97 -5.88 16.89
CA GLU A 109 2.98 -7.23 16.31
C GLU A 109 2.94 -7.21 14.79
N VAL A 110 2.08 -6.36 14.22
CA VAL A 110 1.95 -6.23 12.78
C VAL A 110 3.27 -5.76 12.16
N LEU A 111 3.90 -4.75 12.73
CA LEU A 111 5.18 -4.25 12.23
C LEU A 111 6.27 -5.32 12.31
N LYS A 112 6.27 -6.12 13.37
CA LYS A 112 7.22 -7.22 13.50
C LYS A 112 7.04 -8.24 12.39
N GLU A 113 5.80 -8.65 12.10
CA GLU A 113 5.51 -9.58 11.02
C GLU A 113 5.93 -9.04 9.67
N TRP A 114 5.60 -7.78 9.38
CA TRP A 114 5.97 -7.15 8.11
C TRP A 114 7.48 -7.04 7.95
N ASN A 115 8.18 -6.72 9.02
CA ASN A 115 9.64 -6.67 8.97
C ASN A 115 10.24 -8.05 8.65
N GLU A 116 9.66 -9.11 9.19
CA GLU A 116 10.09 -10.48 8.87
C GLU A 116 9.84 -10.82 7.40
N TYR A 117 8.65 -10.50 6.87
CA TYR A 117 8.30 -10.81 5.49
C TYR A 117 9.18 -10.06 4.49
N TYR A 118 9.32 -8.77 4.68
CA TYR A 118 9.93 -7.89 3.67
C TYR A 118 11.42 -7.70 3.86
N SER A 119 11.95 -7.93 5.06
CA SER A 119 13.40 -7.82 5.31
C SER A 119 14.17 -8.99 4.73
N GLN A 120 13.59 -10.19 4.71
CA GLN A 120 14.28 -11.37 4.22
C GLN A 120 14.69 -11.23 2.76
N GLU A 121 13.93 -10.47 1.99
CA GLU A 121 14.23 -10.23 0.58
C GLU A 121 15.42 -9.29 0.38
N ASN A 122 15.74 -8.49 1.37
CA ASN A 122 16.80 -7.49 1.28
C ASN A 122 18.14 -7.97 1.82
N ASN A 123 18.20 -9.17 2.38
CA ASN A 123 19.41 -9.70 3.03
C ASN A 123 20.21 -10.66 2.15
N GLU A 124 19.89 -10.77 0.90
CA GLU A 124 20.64 -11.61 -0.02
C GLU A 124 21.80 -10.88 -0.70
#